data_6d32aacfb7056d0f9beed3b6195e8b49
#
_entry.id   6d32aacfb7056d0f9beed3b6195e8b49
#
_cell.length_a   1.000
_cell.length_b   1.000
_cell.length_c   1.000
_cell.angle_alpha   90.00
_cell.angle_beta   90.00
_cell.angle_gamma   90.00
#
_symmetry.space_group_name_H-M   'P 1'
#
loop_
_entity.id
_entity.type
_entity.pdbx_description
1 polymer ?
#
loop_
_entity_poly.entity_id
_entity_poly.type
_entity_poly.pdbx_seq_one_letter_code
_entity_poly.pdbx_strand_id
1 'polypeptide(L)'
;MKAVQISRFGGPEHFEFVDVPDPSPGPGEVLVDLRAIGVNYRDVTSRSGEFPPELTGKPMPPLPYVTGSEGAGIVSGIGEGVSDVRLGDRVAFHENDSRTYAEKAVVRAWRLVTLPDNLSFETGAAIMLQGLTAEFLAHDCGNLKPGDIALVHSAAGGTGLLLTQMLKRSGIRVIGTVSTDNKAVLAKEFGADYTINYRDSDFSQEVLR
;
A
#
# COMPACT_ATOMS: atom_id res chain seq x y z
N MET A 1 -5.26 -15.41 18.31
CA MET A 1 -5.48 -14.02 17.91
C MET A 1 -6.75 -13.90 17.07
N LYS A 2 -7.37 -12.71 17.06
CA LYS A 2 -8.45 -12.40 16.13
C LYS A 2 -7.90 -12.11 14.73
N ALA A 3 -8.62 -12.58 13.71
CA ALA A 3 -8.28 -12.31 12.31
C ALA A 3 -9.54 -12.23 11.43
N VAL A 4 -9.42 -11.60 10.27
CA VAL A 4 -10.42 -11.62 9.22
C VAL A 4 -9.89 -12.48 8.07
N GLN A 5 -10.57 -13.58 7.80
CA GLN A 5 -10.20 -14.50 6.73
C GLN A 5 -11.31 -14.64 5.69
N ILE A 6 -10.99 -15.23 4.57
CA ILE A 6 -11.94 -15.73 3.56
C ILE A 6 -11.79 -17.26 3.45
N SER A 7 -12.91 -17.96 3.39
CA SER A 7 -12.98 -19.41 3.13
C SER A 7 -13.21 -19.74 1.67
N ARG A 8 -13.62 -18.75 0.87
CA ARG A 8 -13.79 -18.83 -0.60
C ARG A 8 -13.60 -17.44 -1.22
N PHE A 9 -13.21 -17.41 -2.47
CA PHE A 9 -13.12 -16.16 -3.23
C PHE A 9 -14.51 -15.59 -3.56
N GLY A 10 -14.60 -14.25 -3.72
CA GLY A 10 -15.83 -13.56 -4.07
C GLY A 10 -16.00 -12.20 -3.41
N GLY A 11 -17.24 -11.84 -3.08
CA GLY A 11 -17.60 -10.56 -2.52
C GLY A 11 -17.26 -10.39 -1.01
N PRO A 12 -17.48 -9.19 -0.45
CA PRO A 12 -17.14 -8.89 0.95
C PRO A 12 -17.94 -9.73 1.97
N GLU A 13 -19.04 -10.36 1.57
CA GLU A 13 -19.82 -11.29 2.37
C GLU A 13 -19.05 -12.56 2.77
N HIS A 14 -17.88 -12.80 2.15
CA HIS A 14 -17.03 -13.95 2.47
C HIS A 14 -15.96 -13.64 3.51
N PHE A 15 -15.92 -12.42 4.04
CA PHE A 15 -15.11 -12.13 5.20
C PHE A 15 -15.70 -12.74 6.46
N GLU A 16 -14.89 -13.50 7.17
CA GLU A 16 -15.22 -14.16 8.43
C GLU A 16 -14.29 -13.66 9.54
N PHE A 17 -14.89 -13.21 10.65
CA PHE A 17 -14.12 -12.84 11.83
C PHE A 17 -13.91 -14.09 12.70
N VAL A 18 -12.66 -14.50 12.84
CA VAL A 18 -12.30 -15.80 13.41
C VAL A 18 -11.21 -15.71 14.47
N ASP A 19 -11.13 -16.74 15.31
CA ASP A 19 -9.96 -16.99 16.15
C ASP A 19 -9.01 -17.96 15.45
N VAL A 20 -7.75 -17.54 15.29
CA VAL A 20 -6.68 -18.38 14.73
C VAL A 20 -5.52 -18.46 15.74
N PRO A 21 -4.67 -19.48 15.66
CA PRO A 21 -3.46 -19.54 16.47
C PRO A 21 -2.57 -18.31 16.25
N ASP A 22 -1.91 -17.86 17.31
CA ASP A 22 -0.88 -16.82 17.18
C ASP A 22 0.26 -17.36 16.32
N PRO A 23 0.73 -16.60 15.33
CA PRO A 23 1.88 -17.01 14.53
C PRO A 23 3.18 -16.83 15.32
N SER A 24 4.20 -17.59 14.95
CA SER A 24 5.56 -17.45 15.50
C SER A 24 6.55 -17.11 14.39
N PRO A 25 7.48 -16.18 14.62
CA PRO A 25 8.47 -15.80 13.62
C PRO A 25 9.50 -16.93 13.43
N GLY A 26 9.78 -17.26 12.17
CA GLY A 26 10.87 -18.14 11.78
C GLY A 26 12.21 -17.40 11.65
N PRO A 27 13.29 -18.07 11.20
CA PRO A 27 14.58 -17.42 10.95
C PRO A 27 14.46 -16.25 9.97
N GLY A 28 15.03 -15.10 10.34
CA GLY A 28 14.96 -13.87 9.53
C GLY A 28 13.62 -13.12 9.59
N GLU A 29 12.67 -13.58 10.40
CA GLU A 29 11.34 -13.00 10.55
C GLU A 29 11.13 -12.33 11.91
N VAL A 30 10.12 -11.48 11.97
CA VAL A 30 9.74 -10.72 13.16
C VAL A 30 8.23 -10.83 13.35
N LEU A 31 7.79 -11.01 14.59
CA LEU A 31 6.39 -10.88 14.96
C LEU A 31 6.08 -9.45 15.35
N VAL A 32 5.03 -8.90 14.76
CA VAL A 32 4.56 -7.53 15.03
C VAL A 32 3.15 -7.58 15.60
N ASP A 33 2.95 -7.02 16.78
CA ASP A 33 1.61 -6.72 17.33
C ASP A 33 1.08 -5.49 16.61
N LEU A 34 0.06 -5.68 15.76
CA LEU A 34 -0.49 -4.65 14.90
C LEU A 34 -1.29 -3.61 15.70
N ARG A 35 -1.09 -2.35 15.37
CA ARG A 35 -1.80 -1.20 15.91
C ARG A 35 -2.66 -0.52 14.87
N ALA A 36 -2.23 -0.59 13.62
CA ALA A 36 -2.96 -0.12 12.44
C ALA A 36 -2.65 -1.00 11.23
N ILE A 37 -3.62 -1.15 10.36
CA ILE A 37 -3.46 -1.83 9.07
C ILE A 37 -3.98 -0.95 7.95
N GLY A 38 -3.37 -1.05 6.77
CA GLY A 38 -3.88 -0.40 5.58
C GLY A 38 -4.90 -1.28 4.85
N VAL A 39 -5.89 -0.63 4.26
CA VAL A 39 -6.88 -1.26 3.37
C VAL A 39 -6.63 -0.78 1.96
N ASN A 40 -6.41 -1.70 1.04
CA ASN A 40 -6.04 -1.40 -0.33
C ASN A 40 -6.95 -2.07 -1.35
N TYR A 41 -7.03 -1.50 -2.56
CA TYR A 41 -7.74 -2.14 -3.67
C TYR A 41 -7.18 -3.52 -4.01
N ARG A 42 -5.89 -3.72 -3.75
CA ARG A 42 -5.24 -5.03 -3.85
C ARG A 42 -5.92 -6.11 -2.99
N ASP A 43 -6.41 -5.76 -1.82
CA ASP A 43 -7.10 -6.70 -0.93
C ASP A 43 -8.45 -7.12 -1.52
N VAL A 44 -9.09 -6.23 -2.29
CA VAL A 44 -10.30 -6.56 -3.06
C VAL A 44 -9.98 -7.61 -4.12
N THR A 45 -8.93 -7.41 -4.93
CA THR A 45 -8.55 -8.37 -5.98
C THR A 45 -8.07 -9.70 -5.41
N SER A 46 -7.36 -9.68 -4.27
CA SER A 46 -6.97 -10.91 -3.57
C SER A 46 -8.17 -11.69 -3.06
N ARG A 47 -9.17 -10.99 -2.50
CA ARG A 47 -10.40 -11.61 -2.01
C ARG A 47 -11.28 -12.13 -3.15
N SER A 48 -11.42 -11.38 -4.24
CA SER A 48 -12.27 -11.79 -5.38
C SER A 48 -11.70 -12.98 -6.16
N GLY A 49 -10.40 -13.26 -6.00
CA GLY A 49 -9.71 -14.29 -6.79
C GLY A 49 -9.27 -13.79 -8.17
N GLU A 50 -9.39 -12.49 -8.44
CA GLU A 50 -9.05 -11.86 -9.73
C GLU A 50 -7.60 -11.39 -9.82
N PHE A 51 -6.78 -11.69 -8.82
CA PHE A 51 -5.38 -11.30 -8.83
C PHE A 51 -4.59 -12.26 -9.73
N PRO A 52 -4.26 -11.87 -10.96
CA PRO A 52 -3.73 -12.81 -11.94
C PRO A 52 -2.33 -13.29 -11.54
N PRO A 53 -2.09 -14.61 -11.47
CA PRO A 53 -0.79 -15.20 -11.18
C PRO A 53 0.32 -14.68 -12.11
N GLU A 54 -0.03 -14.30 -13.34
CA GLU A 54 0.88 -13.76 -14.36
C GLU A 54 1.52 -12.43 -13.91
N LEU A 55 0.80 -11.59 -13.16
CA LEU A 55 1.33 -10.34 -12.61
C LEU A 55 2.12 -10.53 -11.33
N THR A 56 1.79 -11.56 -10.55
CA THR A 56 2.42 -11.79 -9.25
C THR A 56 3.56 -12.79 -9.32
N GLY A 57 3.59 -13.61 -10.35
CA GLY A 57 4.47 -14.78 -10.45
C GLY A 57 4.18 -15.85 -9.39
N LYS A 58 3.06 -15.74 -8.66
CA LYS A 58 2.69 -16.66 -7.56
C LYS A 58 1.27 -17.16 -7.75
N PRO A 59 0.99 -18.41 -7.39
CA PRO A 59 -0.36 -18.93 -7.35
C PRO A 59 -1.18 -18.18 -6.29
N MET A 60 -2.51 -18.22 -6.43
CA MET A 60 -3.41 -17.73 -5.39
C MET A 60 -3.13 -18.45 -4.06
N PRO A 61 -3.23 -17.75 -2.92
CA PRO A 61 -3.04 -18.38 -1.63
C PRO A 61 -4.09 -19.48 -1.39
N PRO A 62 -3.70 -20.58 -0.74
CA PRO A 62 -4.66 -21.60 -0.35
C PRO A 62 -5.68 -21.05 0.65
N LEU A 63 -6.93 -21.46 0.49
CA LEU A 63 -8.02 -21.10 1.42
C LEU A 63 -8.07 -22.10 2.59
N PRO A 64 -8.46 -21.69 3.82
CA PRO A 64 -8.82 -20.30 4.18
C PRO A 64 -7.61 -19.37 4.24
N TYR A 65 -7.81 -18.09 3.91
CA TYR A 65 -6.74 -17.11 3.78
C TYR A 65 -7.05 -15.82 4.55
N VAL A 66 -6.14 -15.40 5.42
CA VAL A 66 -6.19 -14.07 6.07
C VAL A 66 -5.60 -13.06 5.10
N THR A 67 -6.35 -12.04 4.74
CA THR A 67 -5.96 -11.00 3.78
C THR A 67 -5.09 -9.91 4.42
N GLY A 68 -4.73 -8.91 3.60
CA GLY A 68 -3.99 -7.73 4.03
C GLY A 68 -2.49 -7.84 3.79
N SER A 69 -1.85 -6.69 3.53
CA SER A 69 -0.47 -6.63 3.06
C SER A 69 0.36 -5.51 3.65
N GLU A 70 -0.24 -4.58 4.40
CA GLU A 70 0.52 -3.52 5.06
C GLU A 70 -0.01 -3.25 6.46
N GLY A 71 0.87 -2.80 7.32
CA GLY A 71 0.53 -2.47 8.69
C GLY A 71 1.64 -1.75 9.41
N ALA A 72 1.31 -1.29 10.62
CA ALA A 72 2.25 -0.72 11.56
C ALA A 72 1.93 -1.21 12.98
N GLY A 73 2.96 -1.36 13.79
CA GLY A 73 2.79 -1.91 15.13
C GLY A 73 4.09 -1.95 15.92
N ILE A 74 4.12 -2.84 16.88
CA ILE A 74 5.23 -2.99 17.82
C ILE A 74 5.82 -4.40 17.67
N VAL A 75 7.14 -4.48 17.57
CA VAL A 75 7.86 -5.76 17.54
C VAL A 75 7.65 -6.52 18.86
N SER A 76 7.02 -7.69 18.79
CA SER A 76 6.70 -8.53 19.95
C SER A 76 7.43 -9.87 19.96
N GLY A 77 8.09 -10.24 18.85
CA GLY A 77 8.91 -11.46 18.77
C GLY A 77 9.96 -11.33 17.67
N ILE A 78 11.09 -11.99 17.85
CA ILE A 78 12.23 -11.92 16.93
C ILE A 78 12.68 -13.35 16.63
N GLY A 79 12.78 -13.69 15.35
CA GLY A 79 13.30 -14.96 14.87
C GLY A 79 14.82 -15.02 14.86
N GLU A 80 15.34 -16.22 14.66
CA GLU A 80 16.79 -16.45 14.61
C GLU A 80 17.45 -15.62 13.49
N GLY A 81 18.64 -15.08 13.77
CA GLY A 81 19.45 -14.34 12.79
C GLY A 81 19.03 -12.90 12.53
N VAL A 82 18.02 -12.39 13.22
CA VAL A 82 17.60 -10.97 13.13
C VAL A 82 18.38 -10.14 14.16
N SER A 83 19.06 -9.09 13.71
CA SER A 83 19.88 -8.20 14.54
C SER A 83 19.46 -6.72 14.45
N ASP A 84 18.72 -6.34 13.41
CA ASP A 84 18.51 -4.95 13.04
C ASP A 84 17.28 -4.32 13.70
N VAL A 85 16.48 -5.11 14.42
CA VAL A 85 15.30 -4.67 15.18
C VAL A 85 15.32 -5.26 16.59
N ARG A 86 14.61 -4.60 17.51
CA ARG A 86 14.52 -4.99 18.92
C ARG A 86 13.06 -5.14 19.34
N LEU A 87 12.83 -5.95 20.38
CA LEU A 87 11.52 -6.00 21.02
C LEU A 87 11.10 -4.61 21.49
N GLY A 88 9.86 -4.23 21.20
CA GLY A 88 9.33 -2.93 21.54
C GLY A 88 9.52 -1.85 20.46
N ASP A 89 10.30 -2.12 19.40
CA ASP A 89 10.47 -1.17 18.30
C ASP A 89 9.14 -0.90 17.61
N ARG A 90 8.90 0.36 17.28
CA ARG A 90 7.79 0.82 16.46
C ARG A 90 8.16 0.65 15.00
N VAL A 91 7.35 -0.07 14.26
CA VAL A 91 7.64 -0.41 12.86
C VAL A 91 6.42 -0.26 11.97
N ALA A 92 6.68 0.00 10.69
CA ALA A 92 5.70 -0.11 9.62
C ALA A 92 6.27 -0.98 8.50
N PHE A 93 5.41 -1.62 7.71
CA PHE A 93 5.83 -2.52 6.65
C PHE A 93 4.79 -2.70 5.56
N HIS A 94 5.27 -3.11 4.40
CA HIS A 94 4.46 -3.71 3.34
C HIS A 94 5.06 -5.04 2.92
N GLU A 95 4.25 -6.10 2.99
CA GLU A 95 4.61 -7.42 2.49
C GLU A 95 3.38 -8.17 1.98
N ASN A 96 3.47 -8.72 0.78
CA ASN A 96 2.34 -9.29 0.07
C ASN A 96 1.59 -10.40 0.81
N ASP A 97 2.29 -11.19 1.60
CA ASP A 97 1.75 -12.37 2.27
C ASP A 97 1.70 -12.19 3.80
N SER A 98 1.73 -10.95 4.29
CA SER A 98 1.83 -10.65 5.73
C SER A 98 0.52 -10.81 6.51
N ARG A 99 -0.61 -11.01 5.83
CA ARG A 99 -1.89 -11.37 6.47
C ARG A 99 -2.31 -10.38 7.56
N THR A 100 -2.25 -9.07 7.24
CA THR A 100 -2.39 -8.02 8.24
C THR A 100 -3.80 -7.77 8.74
N TYR A 101 -4.83 -8.42 8.16
CA TYR A 101 -6.18 -8.34 8.73
C TYR A 101 -6.30 -9.24 9.97
N ALA A 102 -5.40 -9.01 10.94
CA ALA A 102 -5.25 -9.77 12.18
C ALA A 102 -4.68 -8.88 13.29
N GLU A 103 -4.63 -9.39 14.51
CA GLU A 103 -3.99 -8.68 15.64
C GLU A 103 -2.45 -8.73 15.57
N LYS A 104 -1.88 -9.76 14.90
CA LYS A 104 -0.43 -9.96 14.76
C LYS A 104 -0.08 -10.39 13.35
N ALA A 105 1.11 -10.03 12.90
CA ALA A 105 1.66 -10.46 11.62
C ALA A 105 3.12 -10.88 11.76
N VAL A 106 3.50 -11.91 11.01
CA VAL A 106 4.92 -12.28 10.81
C VAL A 106 5.41 -11.66 9.53
N VAL A 107 6.55 -10.97 9.62
CA VAL A 107 7.12 -10.17 8.53
C VAL A 107 8.62 -10.43 8.45
N ARG A 108 9.19 -10.49 7.26
CA ARG A 108 10.63 -10.57 7.08
C ARG A 108 11.30 -9.30 7.62
N ALA A 109 12.32 -9.44 8.46
CA ALA A 109 12.96 -8.33 9.16
C ALA A 109 13.40 -7.19 8.22
N TRP A 110 13.95 -7.51 7.05
CA TRP A 110 14.41 -6.53 6.06
C TRP A 110 13.28 -5.72 5.38
N ARG A 111 12.01 -6.09 5.61
CA ARG A 111 10.83 -5.35 5.14
C ARG A 111 10.36 -4.29 6.13
N LEU A 112 10.87 -4.33 7.34
CA LEU A 112 10.48 -3.40 8.39
C LEU A 112 11.14 -2.04 8.20
N VAL A 113 10.36 -1.00 8.41
CA VAL A 113 10.84 0.38 8.50
C VAL A 113 10.57 0.87 9.92
N THR A 114 11.59 1.37 10.59
CA THR A 114 11.42 1.98 11.91
C THR A 114 10.52 3.20 11.80
N LEU A 115 9.45 3.22 12.58
CA LEU A 115 8.49 4.31 12.60
C LEU A 115 8.95 5.36 13.64
N PRO A 116 9.22 6.60 13.22
CA PRO A 116 9.58 7.68 14.13
C PRO A 116 8.51 7.92 15.22
N ASP A 117 8.93 8.36 16.40
CA ASP A 117 8.02 8.55 17.55
C ASP A 117 6.92 9.59 17.29
N ASN A 118 7.18 10.56 16.43
CA ASN A 118 6.24 11.61 16.07
C ASN A 118 5.23 11.20 14.99
N LEU A 119 5.34 10.00 14.42
CA LEU A 119 4.36 9.46 13.48
C LEU A 119 3.43 8.45 14.16
N SER A 120 2.14 8.54 13.89
CA SER A 120 1.16 7.57 14.36
C SER A 120 1.28 6.24 13.61
N PHE A 121 0.79 5.15 14.20
CA PHE A 121 0.73 3.86 13.51
C PHE A 121 -0.19 3.89 12.30
N GLU A 122 -1.28 4.66 12.37
CA GLU A 122 -2.21 4.85 11.25
C GLU A 122 -1.51 5.50 10.06
N THR A 123 -0.72 6.55 10.30
CA THR A 123 0.09 7.17 9.25
C THR A 123 1.11 6.17 8.68
N GLY A 124 1.82 5.46 9.57
CA GLY A 124 2.77 4.42 9.17
C GLY A 124 2.14 3.35 8.28
N ALA A 125 0.98 2.81 8.69
CA ALA A 125 0.28 1.80 7.91
C ALA A 125 -0.21 2.35 6.55
N ALA A 126 -0.76 3.57 6.52
CA ALA A 126 -1.38 4.14 5.33
C ALA A 126 -0.40 4.48 4.20
N ILE A 127 0.89 4.68 4.51
CA ILE A 127 1.87 5.13 3.52
C ILE A 127 2.73 4.01 2.93
N MET A 128 2.72 2.80 3.50
CA MET A 128 3.70 1.80 3.08
C MET A 128 3.49 1.30 1.65
N LEU A 129 2.34 0.73 1.31
CA LEU A 129 2.10 0.26 -0.05
C LEU A 129 2.07 1.41 -1.06
N GLN A 130 1.31 2.43 -0.74
CA GLN A 130 1.06 3.55 -1.65
C GLN A 130 2.28 4.45 -1.79
N GLY A 131 3.01 4.70 -0.70
CA GLY A 131 4.22 5.51 -0.68
C GLY A 131 5.39 4.83 -1.39
N LEU A 132 5.62 3.55 -1.13
CA LEU A 132 6.65 2.77 -1.85
C LEU A 132 6.34 2.69 -3.36
N THR A 133 5.07 2.56 -3.72
CA THR A 133 4.66 2.58 -5.14
C THR A 133 4.88 3.96 -5.76
N ALA A 134 4.53 5.03 -5.06
CA ALA A 134 4.73 6.39 -5.55
C ALA A 134 6.22 6.73 -5.70
N GLU A 135 7.04 6.31 -4.74
CA GLU A 135 8.49 6.49 -4.77
C GLU A 135 9.12 5.77 -5.97
N PHE A 136 8.78 4.50 -6.16
CA PHE A 136 9.24 3.71 -7.31
C PHE A 136 8.83 4.35 -8.66
N LEU A 137 7.59 4.81 -8.78
CA LEU A 137 7.12 5.48 -9.99
C LEU A 137 7.81 6.83 -10.23
N ALA A 138 8.10 7.58 -9.16
CA ALA A 138 8.72 8.89 -9.27
C ALA A 138 10.20 8.82 -9.65
N HIS A 139 10.93 7.81 -9.16
CA HIS A 139 12.39 7.78 -9.23
C HIS A 139 12.96 6.66 -10.10
N ASP A 140 12.31 5.48 -10.13
CA ASP A 140 12.86 4.30 -10.84
C ASP A 140 12.21 4.05 -12.21
N CYS A 141 10.93 4.42 -12.41
CA CYS A 141 10.22 4.14 -13.66
C CYS A 141 10.44 5.17 -14.76
N GLY A 142 10.76 6.41 -14.41
CA GLY A 142 10.93 7.49 -15.36
C GLY A 142 12.23 8.23 -15.09
N ASN A 143 13.05 8.43 -16.09
CA ASN A 143 14.24 9.29 -15.98
C ASN A 143 13.84 10.77 -16.05
N LEU A 144 12.89 11.18 -15.19
CA LEU A 144 12.29 12.51 -15.18
C LEU A 144 13.28 13.55 -14.64
N LYS A 145 13.26 14.74 -15.23
CA LYS A 145 14.11 15.88 -14.85
C LYS A 145 13.24 17.09 -14.51
N PRO A 146 13.75 18.02 -13.69
CA PRO A 146 13.06 19.28 -13.45
C PRO A 146 12.65 19.97 -14.75
N GLY A 147 11.37 20.35 -14.85
CA GLY A 147 10.77 20.91 -16.06
C GLY A 147 10.01 19.93 -16.95
N ASP A 148 10.21 18.63 -16.77
CA ASP A 148 9.42 17.62 -17.48
C ASP A 148 7.94 17.65 -17.07
N ILE A 149 7.11 16.96 -17.85
CA ILE A 149 5.68 16.78 -17.58
C ILE A 149 5.38 15.32 -17.37
N ALA A 150 4.68 15.00 -16.30
CA ALA A 150 4.19 13.66 -16.02
C ALA A 150 2.66 13.59 -16.06
N LEU A 151 2.13 12.59 -16.74
CA LEU A 151 0.71 12.25 -16.70
C LEU A 151 0.50 11.21 -15.58
N VAL A 152 -0.26 11.60 -14.57
CA VAL A 152 -0.59 10.75 -13.43
C VAL A 152 -2.05 10.32 -13.51
N HIS A 153 -2.28 9.03 -13.78
CA HIS A 153 -3.62 8.47 -13.76
C HIS A 153 -4.12 8.31 -12.32
N SER A 154 -5.44 8.53 -12.12
CA SER A 154 -6.07 8.47 -10.79
C SER A 154 -5.37 9.37 -9.76
N ALA A 155 -5.03 10.59 -10.14
CA ALA A 155 -4.23 11.53 -9.35
C ALA A 155 -4.81 11.86 -7.97
N ALA A 156 -6.11 11.66 -7.75
CA ALA A 156 -6.77 11.82 -6.45
C ALA A 156 -6.88 10.50 -5.65
N GLY A 157 -6.29 9.40 -6.13
CA GLY A 157 -6.16 8.15 -5.37
C GLY A 157 -4.98 8.20 -4.42
N GLY A 158 -4.88 7.24 -3.49
CA GLY A 158 -3.82 7.25 -2.48
C GLY A 158 -2.41 7.30 -3.06
N THR A 159 -2.06 6.42 -3.99
CA THR A 159 -0.77 6.47 -4.71
C THR A 159 -0.64 7.75 -5.54
N GLY A 160 -1.72 8.16 -6.23
CA GLY A 160 -1.71 9.35 -7.09
C GLY A 160 -1.41 10.64 -6.33
N LEU A 161 -1.98 10.82 -5.14
CA LEU A 161 -1.72 11.98 -4.28
C LEU A 161 -0.27 12.04 -3.81
N LEU A 162 0.29 10.91 -3.38
CA LEU A 162 1.69 10.84 -2.96
C LEU A 162 2.65 11.06 -4.13
N LEU A 163 2.40 10.40 -5.26
CA LEU A 163 3.19 10.56 -6.48
C LEU A 163 3.18 12.01 -6.98
N THR A 164 2.02 12.65 -7.00
CA THR A 164 1.89 14.06 -7.39
C THR A 164 2.77 14.97 -6.52
N GLN A 165 2.75 14.78 -5.19
CA GLN A 165 3.59 15.55 -4.27
C GLN A 165 5.09 15.32 -4.51
N MET A 166 5.51 14.06 -4.70
CA MET A 166 6.90 13.72 -4.96
C MET A 166 7.40 14.33 -6.27
N LEU A 167 6.65 14.18 -7.36
CA LEU A 167 6.96 14.78 -8.65
C LEU A 167 7.06 16.30 -8.56
N LYS A 168 6.10 16.92 -7.88
CA LYS A 168 6.08 18.38 -7.68
C LYS A 168 7.31 18.89 -6.95
N ARG A 169 7.73 18.20 -5.87
CA ARG A 169 8.97 18.52 -5.13
C ARG A 169 10.23 18.37 -5.98
N SER A 170 10.19 17.49 -6.97
CA SER A 170 11.28 17.27 -7.94
C SER A 170 11.24 18.25 -9.12
N GLY A 171 10.35 19.23 -9.11
CA GLY A 171 10.23 20.24 -10.18
C GLY A 171 9.55 19.73 -11.45
N ILE A 172 8.81 18.63 -11.37
CA ILE A 172 8.05 18.03 -12.47
C ILE A 172 6.65 18.65 -12.49
N ARG A 173 6.15 19.01 -13.66
CA ARG A 173 4.75 19.44 -13.86
C ARG A 173 3.85 18.21 -13.94
N VAL A 174 2.70 18.26 -13.28
CA VAL A 174 1.80 17.11 -13.18
C VAL A 174 0.47 17.40 -13.85
N ILE A 175 0.10 16.57 -14.81
CA ILE A 175 -1.25 16.47 -15.37
C ILE A 175 -1.91 15.26 -14.71
N GLY A 176 -2.96 15.49 -13.91
CA GLY A 176 -3.68 14.43 -13.21
C GLY A 176 -4.98 14.03 -13.90
N THR A 177 -5.23 12.75 -14.15
CA THR A 177 -6.56 12.30 -14.57
C THR A 177 -7.42 11.95 -13.37
N VAL A 178 -8.68 12.36 -13.41
CA VAL A 178 -9.66 12.18 -12.33
C VAL A 178 -11.03 11.80 -12.90
N SER A 179 -11.95 11.35 -12.04
CA SER A 179 -13.30 10.94 -12.44
C SER A 179 -14.41 11.90 -12.00
N THR A 180 -14.10 12.93 -11.25
CA THR A 180 -15.06 13.94 -10.77
C THR A 180 -14.38 15.25 -10.46
N ASP A 181 -15.15 16.35 -10.42
CA ASP A 181 -14.62 17.67 -10.10
C ASP A 181 -14.09 17.78 -8.66
N ASN A 182 -14.73 17.13 -7.69
CA ASN A 182 -14.22 17.07 -6.32
C ASN A 182 -12.82 16.41 -6.26
N LYS A 183 -12.60 15.38 -7.07
CA LYS A 183 -11.28 14.73 -7.19
C LYS A 183 -10.28 15.63 -7.91
N ALA A 184 -10.74 16.49 -8.85
CA ALA A 184 -9.89 17.47 -9.50
C ALA A 184 -9.39 18.53 -8.51
N VAL A 185 -10.29 19.02 -7.65
CA VAL A 185 -9.92 19.95 -6.57
C VAL A 185 -8.88 19.30 -5.66
N LEU A 186 -9.13 18.09 -5.18
CA LEU A 186 -8.20 17.38 -4.30
C LEU A 186 -6.82 17.17 -4.96
N ALA A 187 -6.77 16.72 -6.21
CA ALA A 187 -5.51 16.51 -6.92
C ALA A 187 -4.70 17.82 -7.05
N LYS A 188 -5.38 18.95 -7.31
CA LYS A 188 -4.74 20.27 -7.36
C LYS A 188 -4.21 20.74 -5.99
N GLU A 189 -4.94 20.52 -4.91
CA GLU A 189 -4.48 20.81 -3.56
C GLU A 189 -3.17 20.07 -3.22
N PHE A 190 -3.00 18.85 -3.75
CA PHE A 190 -1.81 18.04 -3.59
C PHE A 190 -0.74 18.27 -4.67
N GLY A 191 -0.92 19.27 -5.55
CA GLY A 191 0.14 19.78 -6.42
C GLY A 191 0.00 19.46 -7.90
N ALA A 192 -1.12 18.89 -8.36
CA ALA A 192 -1.36 18.74 -9.80
C ALA A 192 -1.52 20.13 -10.46
N ASP A 193 -0.73 20.39 -11.51
CA ASP A 193 -0.79 21.65 -12.25
C ASP A 193 -2.05 21.72 -13.11
N TYR A 194 -2.43 20.59 -13.70
CA TYR A 194 -3.63 20.43 -14.51
C TYR A 194 -4.38 19.16 -14.12
N THR A 195 -5.68 19.17 -14.32
CA THR A 195 -6.51 17.99 -14.10
C THR A 195 -7.45 17.79 -15.28
N ILE A 196 -7.61 16.54 -15.70
CA ILE A 196 -8.52 16.13 -16.78
C ILE A 196 -9.55 15.18 -16.20
N ASN A 197 -10.85 15.55 -16.27
CA ASN A 197 -11.93 14.66 -15.91
C ASN A 197 -12.22 13.73 -17.11
N TYR A 198 -11.76 12.50 -17.06
CA TYR A 198 -11.89 11.53 -18.15
C TYR A 198 -13.33 11.04 -18.40
N ARG A 199 -14.29 11.46 -17.57
CA ARG A 199 -15.71 11.20 -17.83
C ARG A 199 -16.34 12.22 -18.78
N ASP A 200 -15.74 13.42 -18.83
CA ASP A 200 -16.28 14.54 -19.60
C ASP A 200 -15.51 14.74 -20.90
N SER A 201 -14.27 14.23 -21.00
CA SER A 201 -13.42 14.42 -22.17
C SER A 201 -12.47 13.22 -22.38
N ASP A 202 -12.03 13.06 -23.62
CA ASP A 202 -10.95 12.12 -23.95
C ASP A 202 -9.61 12.68 -23.47
N PHE A 203 -9.06 12.09 -22.41
CA PHE A 203 -7.81 12.57 -21.80
C PHE A 203 -6.63 12.52 -22.78
N SER A 204 -6.62 11.59 -23.77
CA SER A 204 -5.52 11.49 -24.74
C SER A 204 -5.47 12.71 -25.67
N GLN A 205 -6.61 13.29 -25.98
CA GLN A 205 -6.71 14.51 -26.77
C GLN A 205 -6.38 15.76 -25.93
N GLU A 206 -6.86 15.78 -24.67
CA GLU A 206 -6.63 16.92 -23.78
C GLU A 206 -5.16 17.06 -23.36
N VAL A 207 -4.42 15.97 -23.21
CA VAL A 207 -2.98 16.00 -22.86
C VAL A 207 -2.12 16.62 -23.99
N LEU A 208 -2.58 16.55 -25.24
CA LEU A 208 -1.84 17.07 -26.40
C LEU A 208 -2.11 18.57 -26.69
N ARG A 209 -3.02 19.19 -25.97
CA ARG A 209 -3.34 20.64 -26.06
C ARG A 209 -2.48 21.45 -25.12
#